data_997184c521f7c1575a541ab162b19015
#
_entry.id   997184c521f7c1575a541ab162b19015
#
_cell.length_a   1.000
_cell.length_b   1.000
_cell.length_c   1.000
_cell.angle_alpha   90.00
_cell.angle_beta   90.00
_cell.angle_gamma   90.00
#
_symmetry.space_group_name_H-M   'P 1'
#
loop_
_entity.id
_entity.type
_entity.pdbx_description
1 polymer ?
#
loop_
_entity_poly.entity_id
_entity_poly.type
_entity_poly.pdbx_seq_one_letter_code
_entity_poly.pdbx_strand_id
1 'polypeptide(L)'
;LILLAYALIQEPEILLLDEPTNNLDADGIAHLTAFLIMYPKTVLVISHDADFLNTFTEGVLHLDVYTGKIDRYEGNYFDVVEEISARLERDRMKNARLLKEIQDRKDKINFFAQKGGKMRKLASKLRDQVSDAEENMVEVRRDDRTIRDFTIPTQTWADNVVSITSLKVIKNHEPVRVQAKVFLRKGQRLLIEGPNGIGKSTFLRSLAAGDDEGAVIAKDIRVGYYRQDFSGLDFHQTAYQSLE
;
A
#
# COMPACT_ATOMS: atom_id res chain seq x y z
N LEU A 1 -22.58 0.99 -3.04
CA LEU A 1 -23.68 1.76 -2.45
C LEU A 1 -24.90 0.92 -2.08
N ILE A 2 -25.45 0.08 -2.98
CA ILE A 2 -26.66 -0.73 -2.71
C ILE A 2 -26.41 -1.70 -1.55
N LEU A 3 -25.27 -2.39 -1.51
CA LEU A 3 -24.93 -3.31 -0.41
C LEU A 3 -24.78 -2.59 0.92
N LEU A 4 -24.20 -1.40 0.91
CA LEU A 4 -24.09 -0.54 2.11
C LEU A 4 -25.47 -0.12 2.59
N ALA A 5 -26.32 0.39 1.68
CA ALA A 5 -27.70 0.74 2.02
C ALA A 5 -28.48 -0.46 2.57
N TYR A 6 -28.30 -1.66 2.02
CA TYR A 6 -28.92 -2.89 2.52
C TYR A 6 -28.47 -3.22 3.96
N ALA A 7 -27.18 -3.09 4.25
CA ALA A 7 -26.66 -3.32 5.60
C ALA A 7 -27.22 -2.29 6.60
N LEU A 8 -27.39 -1.05 6.19
CA LEU A 8 -27.84 0.06 7.04
C LEU A 8 -29.37 0.03 7.31
N ILE A 9 -30.17 -0.38 6.34
CA ILE A 9 -31.64 -0.48 6.50
C ILE A 9 -32.04 -1.46 7.61
N GLN A 10 -31.17 -2.42 7.94
CA GLN A 10 -31.42 -3.38 9.03
C GLN A 10 -31.17 -2.80 10.43
N GLU A 11 -30.71 -1.56 10.54
CA GLU A 11 -30.36 -0.88 11.79
C GLU A 11 -29.52 -1.74 12.76
N PRO A 12 -28.42 -2.35 12.31
CA PRO A 12 -27.66 -3.32 13.10
C PRO A 12 -27.06 -2.69 14.35
N GLU A 13 -26.88 -3.46 15.42
CA GLU A 13 -26.14 -3.04 16.62
C GLU A 13 -24.64 -2.98 16.39
N ILE A 14 -24.13 -3.80 15.45
CA ILE A 14 -22.73 -3.83 15.05
C ILE A 14 -22.68 -3.74 13.52
N LEU A 15 -22.04 -2.72 13.00
CA LEU A 15 -21.83 -2.52 11.58
C LEU A 15 -20.41 -2.96 11.22
N LEU A 16 -20.29 -3.93 10.31
CA LEU A 16 -19.03 -4.44 9.81
C LEU A 16 -18.80 -3.94 8.39
N LEU A 17 -17.71 -3.23 8.16
CA LEU A 17 -17.37 -2.64 6.86
C LEU A 17 -16.00 -3.12 6.40
N ASP A 18 -15.96 -3.72 5.22
CA ASP A 18 -14.72 -4.15 4.57
C ASP A 18 -14.48 -3.30 3.33
N GLU A 19 -13.42 -2.47 3.36
CA GLU A 19 -13.01 -1.54 2.30
C GLU A 19 -14.18 -0.71 1.73
N PRO A 20 -14.98 -0.02 2.57
CA PRO A 20 -16.20 0.64 2.12
C PRO A 20 -15.95 1.85 1.22
N THR A 21 -14.75 2.42 1.23
CA THR A 21 -14.34 3.54 0.36
C THR A 21 -14.03 3.11 -1.06
N ASN A 22 -13.79 1.82 -1.29
CA ASN A 22 -13.54 1.31 -2.63
C ASN A 22 -14.74 1.57 -3.55
N ASN A 23 -14.46 2.09 -4.74
CA ASN A 23 -15.44 2.46 -5.75
C ASN A 23 -16.39 3.61 -5.37
N LEU A 24 -16.10 4.36 -4.29
CA LEU A 24 -16.74 5.65 -4.01
C LEU A 24 -15.91 6.79 -4.61
N ASP A 25 -16.60 7.85 -5.02
CA ASP A 25 -15.97 9.13 -5.32
C ASP A 25 -15.85 9.99 -4.04
N ALA A 26 -15.22 11.15 -4.15
CA ALA A 26 -14.99 12.02 -3.00
C ALA A 26 -16.29 12.39 -2.27
N ASP A 27 -17.36 12.66 -3.01
CA ASP A 27 -18.67 12.97 -2.44
C ASP A 27 -19.27 11.76 -1.70
N GLY A 28 -19.14 10.57 -2.29
CA GLY A 28 -19.57 9.31 -1.68
C GLY A 28 -18.83 8.98 -0.39
N ILE A 29 -17.50 9.22 -0.35
CA ILE A 29 -16.69 9.05 0.85
C ILE A 29 -17.11 10.06 1.92
N ALA A 30 -17.32 11.33 1.54
CA ALA A 30 -17.76 12.37 2.48
C ALA A 30 -19.13 12.04 3.10
N HIS A 31 -20.08 11.56 2.30
CA HIS A 31 -21.39 11.13 2.81
C HIS A 31 -21.29 9.93 3.74
N LEU A 32 -20.48 8.90 3.39
CA LEU A 32 -20.27 7.75 4.25
C LEU A 32 -19.61 8.16 5.57
N THR A 33 -18.60 9.01 5.52
CA THR A 33 -17.90 9.51 6.71
C THR A 33 -18.86 10.26 7.64
N ALA A 34 -19.64 11.20 7.09
CA ALA A 34 -20.63 11.94 7.86
C ALA A 34 -21.66 11.01 8.53
N PHE A 35 -22.10 9.99 7.80
CA PHE A 35 -22.99 8.97 8.35
C PHE A 35 -22.37 8.22 9.52
N LEU A 36 -21.10 7.74 9.37
CA LEU A 36 -20.42 6.95 10.40
C LEU A 36 -20.11 7.76 11.66
N ILE A 37 -19.79 9.06 11.53
CA ILE A 37 -19.63 9.97 12.68
C ILE A 37 -20.92 10.06 13.51
N MET A 38 -22.06 10.06 12.84
CA MET A 38 -23.37 10.18 13.49
C MET A 38 -23.97 8.83 13.90
N TYR A 39 -23.34 7.71 13.55
CA TYR A 39 -23.86 6.38 13.83
C TYR A 39 -23.70 6.05 15.32
N PRO A 40 -24.82 5.87 16.08
CA PRO A 40 -24.77 5.78 17.54
C PRO A 40 -24.38 4.40 18.09
N LYS A 41 -24.09 3.45 17.18
CA LYS A 41 -23.83 2.06 17.55
C LYS A 41 -22.39 1.68 17.18
N THR A 42 -22.01 0.43 17.41
CA THR A 42 -20.64 -0.04 17.18
C THR A 42 -20.33 -0.22 15.70
N VAL A 43 -19.19 0.31 15.26
CA VAL A 43 -18.66 0.13 13.91
C VAL A 43 -17.31 -0.54 13.98
N LEU A 44 -17.10 -1.55 13.15
CA LEU A 44 -15.80 -2.14 12.87
C LEU A 44 -15.53 -2.01 11.39
N VAL A 45 -14.42 -1.35 11.04
CA VAL A 45 -14.07 -1.06 9.64
C VAL A 45 -12.67 -1.54 9.32
N ILE A 46 -12.51 -2.11 8.13
CA ILE A 46 -11.22 -2.39 7.51
C ILE A 46 -11.11 -1.43 6.33
N SER A 47 -10.07 -0.62 6.28
CA SER A 47 -9.77 0.26 5.14
C SER A 47 -8.28 0.60 5.10
N HIS A 48 -7.80 0.94 3.91
CA HIS A 48 -6.48 1.52 3.71
C HIS A 48 -6.53 3.04 3.43
N ASP A 49 -7.70 3.63 3.49
CA ASP A 49 -7.89 5.09 3.39
C ASP A 49 -7.67 5.73 4.76
N ALA A 50 -6.47 6.29 4.93
CA ALA A 50 -6.01 6.86 6.20
C ALA A 50 -6.86 8.06 6.65
N ASP A 51 -7.23 8.95 5.73
CA ASP A 51 -8.03 10.13 6.02
C ASP A 51 -9.44 9.76 6.46
N PHE A 52 -10.03 8.78 5.77
CA PHE A 52 -11.34 8.22 6.13
C PHE A 52 -11.31 7.63 7.55
N LEU A 53 -10.35 6.74 7.84
CA LEU A 53 -10.21 6.12 9.16
C LEU A 53 -9.99 7.15 10.26
N ASN A 54 -9.10 8.12 10.03
CA ASN A 54 -8.74 9.12 11.02
C ASN A 54 -9.92 10.00 11.49
N THR A 55 -10.96 10.10 10.66
CA THR A 55 -12.06 11.04 10.91
C THR A 55 -13.04 10.54 11.98
N PHE A 56 -13.22 9.22 12.14
CA PHE A 56 -14.27 8.69 13.05
C PHE A 56 -13.79 7.53 13.94
N THR A 57 -12.55 7.04 13.79
CA THR A 57 -12.08 5.93 14.62
C THR A 57 -11.56 6.42 15.97
N GLU A 58 -11.89 5.68 17.04
CA GLU A 58 -11.45 5.93 18.41
C GLU A 58 -10.40 4.91 18.88
N GLY A 59 -10.14 3.88 18.09
CA GLY A 59 -9.14 2.86 18.35
C GLY A 59 -8.81 2.03 17.12
N VAL A 60 -7.63 1.43 17.13
CA VAL A 60 -7.09 0.63 16.03
C VAL A 60 -6.65 -0.73 16.54
N LEU A 61 -7.03 -1.80 15.83
CA LEU A 61 -6.46 -3.14 15.99
C LEU A 61 -5.42 -3.35 14.90
N HIS A 62 -4.16 -3.41 15.30
CA HIS A 62 -3.05 -3.67 14.39
C HIS A 62 -2.69 -5.16 14.42
N LEU A 63 -2.83 -5.82 13.27
CA LEU A 63 -2.48 -7.21 13.08
C LEU A 63 -1.07 -7.28 12.50
N ASP A 64 -0.10 -7.67 13.32
CA ASP A 64 1.28 -7.81 12.86
C ASP A 64 1.51 -9.22 12.30
N VAL A 65 1.69 -9.31 11.00
CA VAL A 65 1.91 -10.56 10.27
C VAL A 65 3.22 -11.26 10.69
N TYR A 66 4.24 -10.50 11.11
CA TYR A 66 5.56 -11.04 11.46
C TYR A 66 5.57 -11.68 12.84
N THR A 67 4.99 -10.99 13.82
CA THR A 67 4.94 -11.49 15.19
C THR A 67 3.71 -12.35 15.46
N GLY A 68 2.73 -12.36 14.55
CA GLY A 68 1.44 -13.04 14.72
C GLY A 68 0.62 -12.47 15.88
N LYS A 69 0.92 -11.26 16.32
CA LYS A 69 0.26 -10.58 17.45
C LYS A 69 -0.78 -9.60 16.97
N ILE A 70 -1.76 -9.37 17.83
CA ILE A 70 -2.76 -8.31 17.66
C ILE A 70 -2.51 -7.30 18.76
N ASP A 71 -2.11 -6.10 18.36
CA ASP A 71 -1.92 -4.97 19.27
C ASP A 71 -3.14 -4.04 19.18
N ARG A 72 -3.69 -3.66 20.32
CA ARG A 72 -4.79 -2.67 20.42
C ARG A 72 -4.19 -1.32 20.79
N TYR A 73 -4.55 -0.31 20.01
CA TYR A 73 -4.19 1.08 20.25
C TYR A 73 -5.48 1.89 20.49
N GLU A 74 -5.40 2.89 21.36
CA GLU A 74 -6.46 3.86 21.60
C GLU A 74 -6.06 5.21 20.97
N GLY A 75 -7.01 5.91 20.38
CA GLY A 75 -6.77 7.17 19.70
C GLY A 75 -7.16 7.13 18.22
N ASN A 76 -6.91 8.24 17.52
CA ASN A 76 -7.18 8.33 16.10
C ASN A 76 -6.11 7.56 15.28
N TYR A 77 -6.42 7.32 14.02
CA TYR A 77 -5.57 6.49 13.15
C TYR A 77 -4.14 7.06 12.98
N PHE A 78 -3.98 8.38 12.83
CA PHE A 78 -2.67 8.98 12.63
C PHE A 78 -1.78 8.89 13.88
N ASP A 79 -2.34 9.13 15.07
CA ASP A 79 -1.59 8.98 16.33
C ASP A 79 -1.09 7.54 16.49
N VAL A 80 -1.92 6.57 16.15
CA VAL A 80 -1.57 5.15 16.22
C VAL A 80 -0.46 4.79 15.21
N VAL A 81 -0.52 5.28 13.98
CA VAL A 81 0.52 5.05 12.98
C VAL A 81 1.86 5.67 13.42
N GLU A 82 1.83 6.85 14.03
CA GLU A 82 3.03 7.49 14.58
C GLU A 82 3.61 6.66 15.74
N GLU A 83 2.76 6.16 16.65
CA GLU A 83 3.18 5.32 17.77
C GLU A 83 3.81 4.01 17.28
N ILE A 84 3.20 3.32 16.32
CA ILE A 84 3.74 2.10 15.69
C ILE A 84 5.10 2.38 15.06
N SER A 85 5.21 3.47 14.30
CA SER A 85 6.46 3.87 13.65
C SER A 85 7.57 4.14 14.66
N ALA A 86 7.25 4.87 15.72
CA ALA A 86 8.19 5.17 16.79
C ALA A 86 8.61 3.91 17.58
N ARG A 87 7.71 2.94 17.77
CA ARG A 87 8.01 1.64 18.38
C ARG A 87 8.96 0.83 17.50
N LEU A 88 8.66 0.71 16.20
CA LEU A 88 9.51 -0.01 15.26
C LEU A 88 10.94 0.57 15.21
N GLU A 89 11.07 1.89 15.23
CA GLU A 89 12.38 2.54 15.24
C GLU A 89 13.15 2.25 16.54
N ARG A 90 12.49 2.31 17.69
CA ARG A 90 13.09 1.93 18.99
C ARG A 90 13.56 0.47 18.98
N ASP A 91 12.78 -0.44 18.44
CA ASP A 91 13.12 -1.85 18.37
C ASP A 91 14.27 -2.10 17.37
N ARG A 92 14.31 -1.38 16.23
CA ARG A 92 15.46 -1.39 15.32
C ARG A 92 16.75 -0.92 15.99
N MET A 93 16.70 0.20 16.74
CA MET A 93 17.85 0.71 17.49
C MET A 93 18.32 -0.25 18.56
N LYS A 94 17.38 -0.89 19.30
CA LYS A 94 17.69 -1.89 20.31
C LYS A 94 18.41 -3.10 19.69
N ASN A 95 17.88 -3.61 18.60
CA ASN A 95 18.49 -4.73 17.88
C ASN A 95 19.88 -4.39 17.32
N ALA A 96 20.06 -3.17 16.79
CA ALA A 96 21.38 -2.72 16.30
C ALA A 96 22.43 -2.69 17.43
N ARG A 97 22.05 -2.24 18.64
CA ARG A 97 22.92 -2.27 19.82
C ARG A 97 23.25 -3.70 20.24
N LEU A 98 22.24 -4.58 20.33
CA LEU A 98 22.42 -5.99 20.66
C LEU A 98 23.34 -6.70 19.65
N LEU A 99 23.16 -6.47 18.36
CA LEU A 99 24.02 -7.03 17.31
C LEU A 99 25.49 -6.62 17.49
N LYS A 100 25.74 -5.34 17.83
CA LYS A 100 27.10 -4.87 18.10
C LYS A 100 27.70 -5.55 19.34
N GLU A 101 26.93 -5.67 20.42
CA GLU A 101 27.37 -6.37 21.63
C GLU A 101 27.66 -7.86 21.37
N ILE A 102 26.79 -8.52 20.59
CA ILE A 102 26.98 -9.91 20.19
C ILE A 102 28.27 -10.06 19.40
N GLN A 103 28.53 -9.15 18.45
CA GLN A 103 29.76 -9.18 17.66
C GLN A 103 30.99 -8.99 18.52
N ASP A 104 31.01 -7.99 19.43
CA ASP A 104 32.12 -7.74 20.36
C ASP A 104 32.37 -8.95 21.26
N ARG A 105 31.33 -9.65 21.71
CA ARG A 105 31.44 -10.88 22.50
C ARG A 105 31.96 -12.05 21.68
N LYS A 106 31.51 -12.22 20.43
CA LYS A 106 32.02 -13.24 19.51
C LYS A 106 33.52 -13.06 19.24
N ASP A 107 33.99 -11.84 19.07
CA ASP A 107 35.42 -11.54 18.88
C ASP A 107 36.24 -11.89 20.12
N LYS A 108 35.73 -11.59 21.32
CA LYS A 108 36.33 -12.00 22.58
C LYS A 108 36.36 -13.52 22.76
N ILE A 109 35.30 -14.22 22.38
CA ILE A 109 35.24 -15.69 22.41
C ILE A 109 36.33 -16.27 21.51
N ASN A 110 36.48 -15.78 20.29
CA ASN A 110 37.49 -16.24 19.36
C ASN A 110 38.91 -16.03 19.91
N PHE A 111 39.15 -14.86 20.51
CA PHE A 111 40.45 -14.55 21.15
C PHE A 111 40.73 -15.46 22.35
N PHE A 112 39.77 -15.71 23.24
CA PHE A 112 39.96 -16.53 24.45
C PHE A 112 39.96 -18.03 24.15
N ALA A 113 39.27 -18.47 23.10
CA ALA A 113 39.27 -19.90 22.70
C ALA A 113 40.65 -20.40 22.28
N GLN A 114 41.51 -19.52 21.79
CA GLN A 114 42.89 -19.84 21.40
C GLN A 114 43.85 -19.94 22.60
N LYS A 115 43.42 -19.43 23.79
CA LYS A 115 44.20 -19.46 25.02
C LYS A 115 43.70 -20.56 25.95
N GLY A 116 44.55 -21.45 26.40
CA GLY A 116 44.17 -22.60 27.25
C GLY A 116 43.72 -22.23 28.66
N GLY A 117 43.27 -23.23 29.42
CA GLY A 117 43.02 -23.11 30.88
C GLY A 117 41.79 -22.25 31.27
N LYS A 118 41.97 -21.33 32.20
CA LYS A 118 40.90 -20.48 32.74
C LYS A 118 40.21 -19.64 31.65
N MET A 119 40.90 -19.26 30.58
CA MET A 119 40.36 -18.47 29.47
C MET A 119 39.35 -19.24 28.64
N ARG A 120 39.48 -20.57 28.54
CA ARG A 120 38.50 -21.42 27.88
C ARG A 120 37.19 -21.51 28.62
N LYS A 121 37.19 -21.49 29.95
CA LYS A 121 35.96 -21.39 30.77
C LYS A 121 35.24 -20.06 30.58
N LEU A 122 36.02 -18.95 30.45
CA LEU A 122 35.45 -17.63 30.19
C LEU A 122 34.82 -17.57 28.80
N ALA A 123 35.44 -18.16 27.79
CA ALA A 123 34.84 -18.27 26.45
C ALA A 123 33.54 -19.04 26.44
N SER A 124 33.41 -20.13 27.24
CA SER A 124 32.15 -20.87 27.38
C SER A 124 31.04 -19.97 27.94
N LYS A 125 31.30 -19.27 29.04
CA LYS A 125 30.35 -18.36 29.68
C LYS A 125 29.92 -17.22 28.74
N LEU A 126 30.82 -16.72 27.92
CA LEU A 126 30.50 -15.69 26.93
C LEU A 126 29.62 -16.25 25.78
N ARG A 127 29.77 -17.56 25.43
CA ARG A 127 28.87 -18.21 24.44
C ARG A 127 27.44 -18.30 24.95
N ASP A 128 27.25 -18.69 26.23
CA ASP A 128 25.93 -18.74 26.84
C ASP A 128 25.26 -17.36 26.81
N GLN A 129 26.04 -16.30 27.17
CA GLN A 129 25.56 -14.92 27.09
C GLN A 129 25.23 -14.43 25.66
N VAL A 130 25.92 -14.94 24.65
CA VAL A 130 25.63 -14.63 23.26
C VAL A 130 24.31 -15.34 22.85
N SER A 131 24.12 -16.60 23.25
CA SER A 131 22.89 -17.34 22.99
C SER A 131 21.68 -16.63 23.60
N ASP A 132 21.78 -16.25 24.89
CA ASP A 132 20.74 -15.50 25.60
C ASP A 132 20.44 -14.14 24.92
N ALA A 133 21.48 -13.46 24.41
CA ALA A 133 21.31 -12.19 23.72
C ALA A 133 20.67 -12.35 22.33
N GLU A 134 20.99 -13.43 21.63
CA GLU A 134 20.37 -13.76 20.33
C GLU A 134 18.88 -14.12 20.51
N GLU A 135 18.51 -14.86 21.57
CA GLU A 135 17.13 -15.18 21.91
C GLU A 135 16.31 -13.93 22.33
N ASN A 136 16.96 -12.95 22.94
CA ASN A 136 16.31 -11.69 23.36
C ASN A 136 16.21 -10.62 22.24
N MET A 137 16.64 -10.94 21.03
CA MET A 137 16.44 -10.05 19.89
C MET A 137 14.94 -9.95 19.56
N VAL A 138 14.45 -8.73 19.41
CA VAL A 138 13.06 -8.50 18.99
C VAL A 138 12.93 -8.85 17.52
N GLU A 139 11.93 -9.65 17.19
CA GLU A 139 11.56 -9.85 15.78
C GLU A 139 11.06 -8.54 15.19
N VAL A 140 11.89 -7.92 14.37
CA VAL A 140 11.55 -6.69 13.65
C VAL A 140 11.49 -7.01 12.17
N ARG A 141 10.46 -6.51 11.50
CA ARG A 141 10.34 -6.59 10.04
C ARG A 141 11.64 -6.13 9.39
N ARG A 142 12.27 -7.04 8.67
CA ARG A 142 13.39 -6.69 7.78
C ARG A 142 12.79 -6.19 6.48
N ASP A 143 13.23 -5.01 6.04
CA ASP A 143 12.88 -4.56 4.70
C ASP A 143 13.41 -5.59 3.70
N ASP A 144 12.55 -6.02 2.80
CA ASP A 144 12.94 -7.01 1.78
C ASP A 144 13.92 -6.33 0.81
N ARG A 145 15.21 -6.61 1.03
CA ARG A 145 16.31 -6.13 0.17
C ARG A 145 16.55 -7.03 -1.04
N THR A 146 15.75 -8.05 -1.24
CA THR A 146 15.88 -8.97 -2.38
C THR A 146 15.34 -8.35 -3.66
N ILE A 147 14.45 -7.36 -3.54
CA ILE A 147 13.98 -6.60 -4.71
C ILE A 147 15.11 -5.70 -5.19
N ARG A 148 15.69 -6.06 -6.31
CA ARG A 148 16.73 -5.25 -6.98
C ARG A 148 16.09 -3.98 -7.54
N ASP A 149 16.85 -2.88 -7.52
CA ASP A 149 16.48 -1.70 -8.29
C ASP A 149 16.30 -2.11 -9.74
N PHE A 150 15.08 -1.91 -10.26
CA PHE A 150 14.84 -2.20 -11.65
C PHE A 150 14.68 -0.91 -12.44
N THR A 151 15.37 -0.86 -13.59
CA THR A 151 15.32 0.31 -14.46
C THR A 151 14.45 0.00 -15.67
N ILE A 152 13.40 0.80 -15.85
CA ILE A 152 12.57 0.70 -17.06
C ILE A 152 13.29 1.46 -18.18
N PRO A 153 13.73 0.77 -19.25
CA PRO A 153 14.34 1.45 -20.37
C PRO A 153 13.32 2.40 -21.03
N THR A 154 13.70 3.66 -21.15
CA THR A 154 12.81 4.68 -21.71
C THR A 154 13.04 4.81 -23.22
N GLN A 155 11.95 4.84 -23.99
CA GLN A 155 12.02 5.21 -25.41
C GLN A 155 12.37 6.69 -25.55
N THR A 156 13.21 7.03 -26.52
CA THR A 156 13.53 8.44 -26.82
C THR A 156 12.44 8.98 -27.74
N TRP A 157 11.80 10.08 -27.31
CA TRP A 157 10.73 10.73 -28.07
C TRP A 157 10.82 12.24 -27.89
N ALA A 158 10.77 12.97 -28.98
CA ALA A 158 10.95 14.44 -28.97
C ALA A 158 9.60 15.18 -28.93
N ASP A 159 8.55 14.60 -29.51
CA ASP A 159 7.24 15.24 -29.68
C ASP A 159 6.25 14.86 -28.55
N ASN A 160 4.99 15.25 -28.74
CA ASN A 160 3.92 14.87 -27.83
C ASN A 160 3.68 13.35 -27.88
N VAL A 161 3.66 12.75 -26.70
CA VAL A 161 3.41 11.31 -26.52
C VAL A 161 1.92 11.03 -26.60
N VAL A 162 1.11 11.91 -26.01
CA VAL A 162 -0.35 11.83 -26.01
C VAL A 162 -0.93 13.19 -26.42
N SER A 163 -1.91 13.17 -27.30
CA SER A 163 -2.66 14.35 -27.74
C SER A 163 -4.14 14.11 -27.51
N ILE A 164 -4.77 14.92 -26.66
CA ILE A 164 -6.20 14.85 -26.34
C ILE A 164 -6.85 16.12 -26.86
N THR A 165 -7.71 16.00 -27.85
CA THR A 165 -8.45 17.12 -28.46
C THR A 165 -9.90 17.15 -28.02
N SER A 166 -10.46 16.01 -27.65
CA SER A 166 -11.80 15.90 -27.07
C SER A 166 -11.91 14.66 -26.20
N LEU A 167 -12.85 14.68 -25.27
CA LEU A 167 -13.15 13.59 -24.34
C LEU A 167 -14.63 13.25 -24.42
N LYS A 168 -14.95 11.95 -24.39
CA LYS A 168 -16.32 11.47 -24.26
C LYS A 168 -16.66 11.31 -22.79
N VAL A 169 -17.57 12.14 -22.29
CA VAL A 169 -18.03 12.13 -20.90
C VAL A 169 -19.52 11.77 -20.86
N ILE A 170 -19.95 11.16 -19.78
CA ILE A 170 -21.37 10.88 -19.53
C ILE A 170 -21.98 12.06 -18.78
N LYS A 171 -22.97 12.71 -19.40
CA LYS A 171 -23.74 13.79 -18.80
C LYS A 171 -25.22 13.46 -18.92
N ASN A 172 -25.96 13.48 -17.81
CA ASN A 172 -27.38 13.12 -17.76
C ASN A 172 -27.67 11.73 -18.39
N HIS A 173 -26.80 10.75 -18.10
CA HIS A 173 -26.84 9.38 -18.64
C HIS A 173 -26.58 9.26 -20.16
N GLU A 174 -26.24 10.34 -20.83
CA GLU A 174 -25.91 10.34 -22.25
C GLU A 174 -24.44 10.67 -22.49
N PRO A 175 -23.80 10.02 -23.47
CA PRO A 175 -22.44 10.33 -23.84
C PRO A 175 -22.36 11.65 -24.61
N VAL A 176 -21.62 12.61 -24.07
CA VAL A 176 -21.39 13.92 -24.69
C VAL A 176 -19.88 14.07 -24.95
N ARG A 177 -19.52 14.59 -26.11
CA ARG A 177 -18.14 14.92 -26.43
C ARG A 177 -17.81 16.35 -26.00
N VAL A 178 -16.81 16.48 -25.15
CA VAL A 178 -16.31 17.79 -24.66
C VAL A 178 -14.95 18.05 -25.27
N GLN A 179 -14.76 19.26 -25.80
CA GLN A 179 -13.48 19.68 -26.35
C GLN A 179 -12.45 19.86 -25.25
N ALA A 180 -11.24 19.38 -25.48
CA ALA A 180 -10.09 19.55 -24.62
C ALA A 180 -8.87 19.85 -25.50
N LYS A 181 -7.84 20.49 -24.92
CA LYS A 181 -6.56 20.71 -25.60
C LYS A 181 -5.44 20.34 -24.63
N VAL A 182 -5.16 19.07 -24.53
CA VAL A 182 -4.12 18.54 -23.62
C VAL A 182 -3.10 17.80 -24.47
N PHE A 183 -1.85 18.19 -24.33
CA PHE A 183 -0.71 17.57 -25.01
C PHE A 183 0.31 17.15 -23.97
N LEU A 184 0.63 15.88 -23.91
CA LEU A 184 1.60 15.35 -22.96
C LEU A 184 2.90 15.00 -23.69
N ARG A 185 4.00 15.50 -23.17
CA ARG A 185 5.35 15.13 -23.57
C ARG A 185 5.90 14.02 -22.67
N LYS A 186 6.98 13.42 -23.11
CA LYS A 186 7.72 12.44 -22.33
C LYS A 186 8.01 12.94 -20.90
N GLY A 187 7.73 12.11 -19.91
CA GLY A 187 7.96 12.43 -18.49
C GLY A 187 6.87 13.25 -17.81
N GLN A 188 5.88 13.75 -18.55
CA GLN A 188 4.74 14.43 -17.96
C GLN A 188 3.71 13.42 -17.41
N ARG A 189 3.00 13.82 -16.38
CA ARG A 189 1.95 13.05 -15.73
C ARG A 189 0.65 13.84 -15.73
N LEU A 190 -0.45 13.17 -16.05
CA LEU A 190 -1.79 13.76 -16.06
C LEU A 190 -2.67 13.03 -15.05
N LEU A 191 -3.25 13.76 -14.12
CA LEU A 191 -4.32 13.25 -13.25
C LEU A 191 -5.67 13.50 -13.94
N ILE A 192 -6.51 12.46 -14.01
CA ILE A 192 -7.88 12.55 -14.50
C ILE A 192 -8.81 12.35 -13.30
N GLU A 193 -9.51 13.39 -12.92
CA GLU A 193 -10.40 13.43 -11.78
C GLU A 193 -11.85 13.69 -12.21
N GLY A 194 -12.80 13.31 -11.38
CA GLY A 194 -14.22 13.54 -11.60
C GLY A 194 -15.11 12.45 -10.98
N PRO A 195 -16.43 12.67 -10.92
CA PRO A 195 -17.38 11.77 -10.27
C PRO A 195 -17.43 10.38 -10.92
N ASN A 196 -17.94 9.42 -10.15
CA ASN A 196 -18.13 8.07 -10.64
C ASN A 196 -19.16 8.03 -11.79
N GLY A 197 -18.89 7.17 -12.77
CA GLY A 197 -19.75 7.03 -13.95
C GLY A 197 -19.54 8.08 -15.04
N ILE A 198 -18.69 9.10 -14.85
CA ILE A 198 -18.44 10.13 -15.88
C ILE A 198 -17.68 9.61 -17.11
N GLY A 199 -17.08 8.42 -17.05
CA GLY A 199 -16.38 7.80 -18.18
C GLY A 199 -14.86 7.74 -18.09
N LYS A 200 -14.24 8.01 -16.91
CA LYS A 200 -12.78 7.99 -16.72
C LYS A 200 -12.11 6.69 -17.20
N SER A 201 -12.58 5.56 -16.69
CA SER A 201 -12.04 4.24 -17.05
C SER A 201 -12.33 3.85 -18.49
N THR A 202 -13.48 4.28 -19.04
CA THR A 202 -13.83 4.06 -20.43
C THR A 202 -12.89 4.83 -21.36
N PHE A 203 -12.57 6.07 -21.00
CA PHE A 203 -11.60 6.88 -21.75
C PHE A 203 -10.20 6.26 -21.72
N LEU A 204 -9.70 5.82 -20.56
CA LEU A 204 -8.38 5.17 -20.49
C LEU A 204 -8.32 3.87 -21.29
N ARG A 205 -9.44 3.12 -21.33
CA ARG A 205 -9.55 1.89 -22.11
C ARG A 205 -9.49 2.18 -23.61
N SER A 206 -10.28 3.14 -24.09
CA SER A 206 -10.28 3.51 -25.52
C SER A 206 -8.96 4.13 -25.95
N LEU A 207 -8.34 4.94 -25.09
CA LEU A 207 -7.02 5.48 -25.35
C LEU A 207 -5.94 4.37 -25.46
N ALA A 208 -5.99 3.38 -24.57
CA ALA A 208 -5.06 2.24 -24.60
C ALA A 208 -5.30 1.32 -25.82
N ALA A 209 -6.55 1.16 -26.24
CA ALA A 209 -6.91 0.41 -27.44
C ALA A 209 -6.59 1.17 -28.73
N GLY A 210 -6.40 2.50 -28.67
CA GLY A 210 -6.16 3.35 -29.83
C GLY A 210 -7.40 3.61 -30.68
N ASP A 211 -8.61 3.41 -30.13
CA ASP A 211 -9.89 3.58 -30.79
C ASP A 211 -10.63 4.89 -30.41
N ASP A 212 -10.02 5.74 -29.62
CA ASP A 212 -10.57 7.05 -29.26
C ASP A 212 -10.36 8.07 -30.39
N GLU A 213 -11.46 8.66 -30.86
CA GLU A 213 -11.41 9.65 -31.95
C GLU A 213 -10.84 11.01 -31.50
N GLY A 214 -10.88 11.31 -30.20
CA GLY A 214 -10.46 12.59 -29.64
C GLY A 214 -9.15 12.55 -28.90
N ALA A 215 -8.57 11.37 -28.72
CA ALA A 215 -7.31 11.21 -28.02
C ALA A 215 -6.42 10.17 -28.73
N VAL A 216 -5.17 10.56 -28.98
CA VAL A 216 -4.24 9.73 -29.77
C VAL A 216 -2.92 9.61 -29.02
N ILE A 217 -2.39 8.40 -28.98
CA ILE A 217 -1.01 8.11 -28.56
C ILE A 217 -0.13 8.10 -29.82
N ALA A 218 1.06 8.64 -29.71
CA ALA A 218 2.00 8.65 -30.84
C ALA A 218 2.34 7.20 -31.26
N LYS A 219 2.53 7.00 -32.56
CA LYS A 219 2.85 5.68 -33.13
C LYS A 219 4.14 5.16 -32.54
N ASP A 220 4.26 3.84 -32.47
CA ASP A 220 5.44 3.12 -31.98
C ASP A 220 5.78 3.31 -30.50
N ILE A 221 4.89 3.91 -29.72
CA ILE A 221 5.00 3.98 -28.27
C ILE A 221 4.37 2.75 -27.63
N ARG A 222 5.10 2.10 -26.74
CA ARG A 222 4.58 0.99 -25.93
C ARG A 222 3.64 1.53 -24.87
N VAL A 223 2.42 1.02 -24.83
CA VAL A 223 1.39 1.40 -23.88
C VAL A 223 1.20 0.26 -22.88
N GLY A 224 1.40 0.55 -21.60
CA GLY A 224 1.00 -0.33 -20.50
C GLY A 224 -0.33 0.16 -19.93
N TYR A 225 -1.32 -0.71 -19.84
CA TYR A 225 -2.61 -0.40 -19.23
C TYR A 225 -2.87 -1.29 -18.04
N TYR A 226 -2.85 -0.71 -16.83
CA TYR A 226 -3.21 -1.38 -15.59
C TYR A 226 -4.71 -1.22 -15.32
N ARG A 227 -5.44 -2.32 -15.21
CA ARG A 227 -6.88 -2.36 -14.99
C ARG A 227 -7.18 -2.64 -13.52
N GLN A 228 -8.29 -2.08 -13.02
CA GLN A 228 -8.79 -2.39 -11.67
C GLN A 228 -9.32 -3.82 -11.53
N ASP A 229 -9.81 -4.39 -12.64
CA ASP A 229 -10.27 -5.77 -12.72
C ASP A 229 -9.11 -6.69 -13.12
N PHE A 230 -9.15 -7.93 -12.67
CA PHE A 230 -8.19 -8.96 -13.06
C PHE A 230 -8.54 -9.64 -14.38
N SER A 231 -9.44 -9.08 -15.17
CA SER A 231 -9.94 -9.69 -16.42
C SER A 231 -8.86 -9.87 -17.50
N GLY A 232 -7.68 -9.27 -17.34
CA GLY A 232 -6.53 -9.45 -18.22
C GLY A 232 -5.59 -10.58 -17.81
N LEU A 233 -5.81 -11.24 -16.65
CA LEU A 233 -4.98 -12.33 -16.16
C LEU A 233 -5.66 -13.67 -16.45
N ASP A 234 -4.89 -14.61 -16.97
CA ASP A 234 -5.30 -16.01 -17.05
C ASP A 234 -4.94 -16.70 -15.73
N PHE A 235 -5.91 -16.97 -14.89
CA PHE A 235 -5.72 -17.63 -13.58
C PHE A 235 -5.24 -19.09 -13.68
N HIS A 236 -5.18 -19.67 -14.86
CA HIS A 236 -4.59 -21.00 -15.09
C HIS A 236 -3.09 -20.94 -15.33
N GLN A 237 -2.54 -19.74 -15.53
CA GLN A 237 -1.10 -19.52 -15.73
C GLN A 237 -0.40 -19.23 -14.39
N THR A 238 0.87 -19.62 -14.31
CA THR A 238 1.75 -19.16 -13.23
C THR A 238 2.10 -17.69 -13.41
N ALA A 239 2.51 -17.01 -12.33
CA ALA A 239 2.98 -15.62 -12.41
C ALA A 239 4.10 -15.42 -13.45
N TYR A 240 4.99 -16.41 -13.61
CA TYR A 240 6.07 -16.38 -14.60
C TYR A 240 5.53 -16.42 -16.03
N GLN A 241 4.58 -17.32 -16.31
CA GLN A 241 3.93 -17.44 -17.63
C GLN A 241 3.10 -16.21 -18.02
N SER A 242 2.57 -15.49 -17.02
CA SER A 242 1.82 -14.25 -17.27
C SER A 242 2.71 -13.05 -17.58
N LEU A 243 4.04 -13.17 -17.38
CA LEU A 243 5.02 -12.13 -17.64
C LEU A 243 5.81 -12.33 -18.95
N GLU A 244 5.70 -13.51 -19.58
CA GLU A 244 6.24 -13.81 -20.89
C GLU A 244 5.30 -13.36 -22.01
#